data_692a71766cc65b2d57a68f4b8f1a6199
#
_entry.id   692a71766cc65b2d57a68f4b8f1a6199
#
_cell.length_a   1.000
_cell.length_b   1.000
_cell.length_c   1.000
_cell.angle_alpha   90.00
_cell.angle_beta   90.00
_cell.angle_gamma   90.00
#
_symmetry.space_group_name_H-M   'P 1'
#
loop_
_entity.id
_entity.type
_entity.pdbx_description
1 polymer ?
#
loop_
_entity_poly.entity_id
_entity_poly.type
_entity_poly.pdbx_seq_one_letter_code
_entity_poly.pdbx_strand_id
1 'polypeptide(L)'
;MMNIEILFNEEAHEYLVNNRKAKISVTTLIGKQVSKSNFAGVDPIVLANAAARGTKVHKELELWIKDGTEPLTTPEAQNFKTYVQQNGWKFTDHLEEFKLALEWTSRNNPNNSFILAGTADLIANLTTRDSTVAIMADHKTTSTVHTLEVRWQLSLLDYMARQMDGKIVNGELFNYIKPQKFFVFHFNKQAEFTPIEVEKISDIEIERLLDAEADGEEYFPLPQEIITPRQQEELLSLEQQIVQLEQSKKILEERKKKLTAALLEGFALHTDITSIKTNSLTISYIAPRVSRIFNEAKFIEENPEEAAKYQKSVFDAESFIATNPELADEYFEQTSSKPSVRITLSKELRDQIPLLVSGGQTAQQLVLSSPPERPKKRKKADRNYFK
;
A
#
# COMPACT_ATOMS: atom_id res chain seq x y z
N MET A 1 -31.79 -22.48 30.51
CA MET A 1 -31.05 -21.94 29.35
C MET A 1 -30.41 -23.10 28.61
N MET A 2 -30.45 -23.12 27.28
CA MET A 2 -29.79 -24.17 26.50
C MET A 2 -28.28 -23.95 26.55
N ASN A 3 -27.50 -24.99 26.85
CA ASN A 3 -26.05 -24.97 26.76
C ASN A 3 -25.65 -25.16 25.28
N ILE A 4 -24.76 -24.34 24.78
CA ILE A 4 -24.17 -24.46 23.44
C ILE A 4 -22.76 -25.00 23.63
N GLU A 5 -22.54 -26.22 23.21
CA GLU A 5 -21.22 -26.85 23.23
C GLU A 5 -20.55 -26.63 21.89
N ILE A 6 -19.37 -25.99 21.88
CA ILE A 6 -18.58 -25.72 20.68
C ILE A 6 -17.19 -26.30 20.83
N LEU A 7 -16.91 -27.33 20.05
CA LEU A 7 -15.60 -27.99 19.99
C LEU A 7 -14.92 -27.67 18.65
N PHE A 8 -13.62 -27.49 18.66
CA PHE A 8 -12.80 -27.34 17.46
C PHE A 8 -11.80 -28.48 17.39
N ASN A 9 -11.85 -29.23 16.31
CA ASN A 9 -10.87 -30.26 15.99
C ASN A 9 -9.76 -29.64 15.15
N GLU A 10 -8.57 -29.46 15.73
CA GLU A 10 -7.41 -28.85 15.08
C GLU A 10 -6.90 -29.69 13.89
N GLU A 11 -6.89 -31.04 14.02
CA GLU A 11 -6.38 -31.89 12.94
C GLU A 11 -7.28 -31.89 11.71
N ALA A 12 -8.59 -31.91 11.91
CA ALA A 12 -9.58 -31.87 10.82
C ALA A 12 -9.97 -30.47 10.42
N HIS A 13 -9.57 -29.43 11.16
CA HIS A 13 -9.96 -28.04 10.99
C HIS A 13 -11.49 -27.86 10.98
N GLU A 14 -12.19 -28.55 11.89
CA GLU A 14 -13.64 -28.65 11.90
C GLU A 14 -14.23 -28.22 13.24
N TYR A 15 -15.35 -27.52 13.16
CA TYR A 15 -16.15 -27.20 14.36
C TYR A 15 -17.31 -28.17 14.53
N LEU A 16 -17.53 -28.61 15.78
CA LEU A 16 -18.71 -29.33 16.20
C LEU A 16 -19.51 -28.43 17.15
N VAL A 17 -20.79 -28.24 16.84
CA VAL A 17 -21.71 -27.42 17.63
C VAL A 17 -22.83 -28.34 18.11
N ASN A 18 -22.92 -28.61 19.41
CA ASN A 18 -23.84 -29.60 20.00
C ASN A 18 -23.77 -30.96 19.26
N ASN A 19 -22.54 -31.45 19.02
CA ASN A 19 -22.25 -32.68 18.27
C ASN A 19 -22.68 -32.64 16.78
N ARG A 20 -23.09 -31.53 16.22
CA ARG A 20 -23.35 -31.37 14.78
C ARG A 20 -22.17 -30.64 14.14
N LYS A 21 -21.68 -31.17 13.03
CA LYS A 21 -20.62 -30.50 12.25
C LYS A 21 -21.14 -29.19 11.68
N ALA A 22 -20.38 -28.09 11.90
CA ALA A 22 -20.64 -26.85 11.23
C ALA A 22 -20.45 -27.00 9.69
N LYS A 23 -21.34 -26.44 8.90
CA LYS A 23 -21.26 -26.51 7.43
C LYS A 23 -20.01 -25.79 6.91
N ILE A 24 -19.68 -24.65 7.53
CA ILE A 24 -18.62 -23.77 7.08
C ILE A 24 -18.06 -22.95 8.24
N SER A 25 -16.77 -22.60 8.18
CA SER A 25 -16.16 -21.63 9.09
C SER A 25 -16.28 -20.21 8.55
N VAL A 26 -16.15 -19.21 9.44
CA VAL A 26 -16.16 -17.79 9.07
C VAL A 26 -15.14 -17.47 7.98
N THR A 27 -13.90 -17.92 8.14
CA THR A 27 -12.82 -17.68 7.17
C THR A 27 -13.08 -18.37 5.83
N THR A 28 -13.61 -19.57 5.84
CA THR A 28 -13.98 -20.32 4.63
C THR A 28 -15.15 -19.65 3.90
N LEU A 29 -16.16 -19.16 4.64
CA LEU A 29 -17.28 -18.41 4.06
C LEU A 29 -16.81 -17.14 3.34
N ILE A 30 -15.94 -16.37 3.98
CA ILE A 30 -15.36 -15.16 3.39
C ILE A 30 -14.55 -15.49 2.13
N GLY A 31 -13.65 -16.49 2.22
CA GLY A 31 -12.87 -16.94 1.08
C GLY A 31 -13.71 -17.39 -0.10
N LYS A 32 -14.84 -18.06 0.15
CA LYS A 32 -15.77 -18.55 -0.87
C LYS A 32 -16.60 -17.44 -1.50
N GLN A 33 -17.18 -16.57 -0.69
CA GLN A 33 -18.26 -15.67 -1.11
C GLN A 33 -17.78 -14.22 -1.33
N VAL A 34 -16.75 -13.77 -0.63
CA VAL A 34 -16.34 -12.35 -0.65
C VAL A 34 -15.05 -12.14 -1.44
N SER A 35 -13.95 -12.73 -1.00
CA SER A 35 -12.64 -12.46 -1.60
C SER A 35 -12.35 -13.33 -2.82
N LYS A 36 -13.05 -14.49 -2.92
CA LYS A 36 -12.74 -15.52 -3.94
C LYS A 36 -11.25 -15.83 -3.99
N SER A 37 -10.58 -15.62 -2.84
CA SER A 37 -9.15 -15.85 -2.69
C SER A 37 -8.87 -17.34 -2.81
N ASN A 38 -8.02 -17.69 -3.75
CA ASN A 38 -7.44 -19.01 -3.77
C ASN A 38 -5.92 -18.85 -3.69
N PHE A 39 -5.32 -19.68 -2.85
CA PHE A 39 -3.86 -19.79 -2.77
C PHE A 39 -3.30 -20.65 -3.92
N ALA A 40 -4.03 -20.75 -5.05
CA ALA A 40 -3.61 -21.50 -6.22
C ALA A 40 -2.26 -20.94 -6.71
N GLY A 41 -1.26 -21.84 -6.80
CA GLY A 41 0.10 -21.48 -7.21
C GLY A 41 1.07 -21.12 -6.08
N VAL A 42 0.62 -21.09 -4.82
CA VAL A 42 1.54 -20.98 -3.68
C VAL A 42 2.02 -22.37 -3.28
N ASP A 43 3.34 -22.53 -3.07
CA ASP A 43 3.93 -23.78 -2.61
C ASP A 43 3.29 -24.25 -1.28
N PRO A 44 2.77 -25.49 -1.21
CA PRO A 44 2.16 -26.03 0.00
C PRO A 44 3.07 -25.99 1.23
N ILE A 45 4.39 -26.12 1.06
CA ILE A 45 5.36 -26.02 2.16
C ILE A 45 5.41 -24.61 2.72
N VAL A 46 5.35 -23.60 1.83
CA VAL A 46 5.34 -22.19 2.24
C VAL A 46 4.05 -21.88 3.02
N LEU A 47 2.90 -22.38 2.55
CA LEU A 47 1.61 -22.24 3.24
C LEU A 47 1.62 -22.92 4.61
N ALA A 48 2.12 -24.16 4.70
CA ALA A 48 2.21 -24.90 5.96
C ALA A 48 3.11 -24.20 6.98
N ASN A 49 4.28 -23.70 6.56
CA ASN A 49 5.19 -22.94 7.42
C ASN A 49 4.56 -21.62 7.90
N ALA A 50 3.84 -20.93 7.04
CA ALA A 50 3.14 -19.69 7.39
C ALA A 50 2.02 -19.96 8.41
N ALA A 51 1.25 -21.02 8.20
CA ALA A 51 0.20 -21.45 9.13
C ALA A 51 0.77 -21.84 10.50
N ALA A 52 1.83 -22.66 10.54
CA ALA A 52 2.49 -23.06 11.78
C ALA A 52 3.06 -21.85 12.56
N ARG A 53 3.66 -20.88 11.84
CA ARG A 53 4.11 -19.62 12.45
C ARG A 53 2.94 -18.83 13.02
N GLY A 54 1.86 -18.68 12.27
CA GLY A 54 0.66 -17.99 12.72
C GLY A 54 0.09 -18.60 13.98
N THR A 55 -0.13 -19.92 13.99
CA THR A 55 -0.64 -20.66 15.16
C THR A 55 0.22 -20.47 16.40
N LYS A 56 1.56 -20.50 16.23
CA LYS A 56 2.47 -20.28 17.36
C LYS A 56 2.37 -18.86 17.92
N VAL A 57 2.31 -17.85 17.06
CA VAL A 57 2.16 -16.45 17.49
C VAL A 57 0.84 -16.25 18.22
N HIS A 58 -0.29 -16.71 17.66
CA HIS A 58 -1.60 -16.63 18.32
C HIS A 58 -1.57 -17.25 19.70
N LYS A 59 -0.97 -18.44 19.83
CA LYS A 59 -0.89 -19.12 21.13
C LYS A 59 -0.06 -18.38 22.16
N GLU A 60 1.06 -17.79 21.76
CA GLU A 60 1.87 -16.97 22.67
C GLU A 60 1.15 -15.69 23.08
N LEU A 61 0.42 -15.04 22.16
CA LEU A 61 -0.36 -13.83 22.46
C LEU A 61 -1.54 -14.16 23.40
N GLU A 62 -2.30 -15.23 23.12
CA GLU A 62 -3.37 -15.72 23.98
C GLU A 62 -2.89 -15.88 25.42
N LEU A 63 -1.85 -16.70 25.62
CA LEU A 63 -1.33 -17.00 26.95
C LEU A 63 -0.76 -15.76 27.65
N TRP A 64 -0.11 -14.88 26.90
CA TRP A 64 0.44 -13.66 27.47
C TRP A 64 -0.66 -12.64 27.89
N ILE A 65 -1.70 -12.49 27.07
CA ILE A 65 -2.83 -11.59 27.39
C ILE A 65 -3.59 -12.15 28.58
N LYS A 66 -3.82 -13.48 28.59
CA LYS A 66 -4.64 -14.17 29.60
C LYS A 66 -4.02 -14.13 31.00
N ASP A 67 -2.77 -14.50 31.13
CA ASP A 67 -2.12 -14.72 32.43
C ASP A 67 -0.66 -14.26 32.52
N GLY A 68 -0.17 -13.54 31.50
CA GLY A 68 1.18 -13.00 31.46
C GLY A 68 2.27 -14.05 31.26
N THR A 69 1.93 -15.21 30.68
CA THR A 69 2.87 -16.32 30.47
C THR A 69 4.11 -15.90 29.71
N GLU A 70 5.27 -16.27 30.26
CA GLU A 70 6.61 -16.03 29.69
C GLU A 70 7.48 -17.30 29.76
N PRO A 71 8.55 -17.43 28.94
CA PRO A 71 9.04 -16.46 27.96
C PRO A 71 8.26 -16.49 26.63
N LEU A 72 8.11 -15.32 25.97
CA LEU A 72 7.66 -15.23 24.59
C LEU A 72 8.84 -15.58 23.66
N THR A 73 8.62 -16.52 22.76
CA THR A 73 9.70 -17.05 21.89
C THR A 73 9.64 -16.49 20.46
N THR A 74 8.47 -16.02 20.02
CA THR A 74 8.32 -15.41 18.70
C THR A 74 8.64 -13.92 18.72
N PRO A 75 9.34 -13.39 17.70
CA PRO A 75 9.61 -11.96 17.60
C PRO A 75 8.33 -11.11 17.60
N GLU A 76 7.27 -11.62 16.97
CA GLU A 76 5.96 -10.97 16.90
C GLU A 76 5.38 -10.74 18.29
N ALA A 77 5.34 -11.76 19.14
CA ALA A 77 4.79 -11.66 20.48
C ALA A 77 5.67 -10.76 21.38
N GLN A 78 7.00 -10.80 21.22
CA GLN A 78 7.91 -9.91 21.93
C GLN A 78 7.71 -8.43 21.53
N ASN A 79 7.53 -8.16 20.23
CA ASN A 79 7.28 -6.81 19.73
C ASN A 79 5.89 -6.30 20.15
N PHE A 80 4.88 -7.16 20.14
CA PHE A 80 3.55 -6.84 20.69
C PHE A 80 3.63 -6.44 22.16
N LYS A 81 4.25 -7.27 23.00
CA LYS A 81 4.46 -6.97 24.42
C LYS A 81 5.15 -5.63 24.62
N THR A 82 6.24 -5.40 23.87
CA THR A 82 6.99 -4.14 23.94
C THR A 82 6.12 -2.96 23.58
N TYR A 83 5.35 -3.06 22.51
CA TYR A 83 4.41 -2.01 22.08
C TYR A 83 3.34 -1.73 23.14
N VAL A 84 2.71 -2.79 23.69
CA VAL A 84 1.69 -2.69 24.74
C VAL A 84 2.24 -1.96 25.98
N GLN A 85 3.44 -2.33 26.42
CA GLN A 85 4.10 -1.72 27.57
C GLN A 85 4.47 -0.25 27.33
N GLN A 86 5.04 0.08 26.17
CA GLN A 86 5.44 1.44 25.79
C GLN A 86 4.24 2.38 25.68
N ASN A 87 3.10 1.90 25.18
CA ASN A 87 1.89 2.68 25.00
C ASN A 87 0.96 2.64 26.22
N GLY A 88 1.33 1.89 27.27
CA GLY A 88 0.55 1.76 28.49
C GLY A 88 -0.80 1.07 28.28
N TRP A 89 -0.89 0.16 27.30
CA TRP A 89 -2.09 -0.60 27.04
C TRP A 89 -2.32 -1.66 28.13
N LYS A 90 -3.59 -1.86 28.48
CA LYS A 90 -4.02 -2.93 29.38
C LYS A 90 -5.30 -3.56 28.83
N PHE A 91 -5.33 -4.89 28.79
CA PHE A 91 -6.53 -5.65 28.44
C PHE A 91 -7.21 -6.12 29.72
N THR A 92 -8.52 -5.87 29.82
CA THR A 92 -9.37 -6.33 30.93
C THR A 92 -10.64 -6.96 30.37
N ASP A 93 -11.31 -7.78 31.19
CA ASP A 93 -12.54 -8.51 30.77
C ASP A 93 -12.36 -9.17 29.42
N HIS A 94 -11.21 -9.83 29.23
CA HIS A 94 -10.79 -10.35 27.93
C HIS A 94 -11.22 -11.82 27.72
N LEU A 95 -11.49 -12.13 26.45
CA LEU A 95 -11.76 -13.47 25.93
C LEU A 95 -10.82 -13.71 24.75
N GLU A 96 -9.93 -14.69 24.87
CA GLU A 96 -8.99 -15.10 23.84
C GLU A 96 -9.45 -16.40 23.19
N GLU A 97 -9.19 -16.54 21.89
CA GLU A 97 -9.51 -17.72 21.09
C GLU A 97 -10.94 -18.24 21.36
N PHE A 98 -11.88 -17.27 21.52
CA PHE A 98 -13.26 -17.59 21.92
C PHE A 98 -14.06 -18.13 20.75
N LYS A 99 -14.59 -19.35 20.92
CA LYS A 99 -15.34 -20.06 19.87
C LYS A 99 -16.79 -19.59 19.83
N LEU A 100 -17.23 -19.24 18.62
CA LEU A 100 -18.57 -18.74 18.33
C LEU A 100 -19.28 -19.62 17.32
N ALA A 101 -20.59 -19.74 17.45
CA ALA A 101 -21.42 -20.50 16.52
C ALA A 101 -22.76 -19.79 16.27
N LEU A 102 -23.28 -19.91 15.06
CA LEU A 102 -24.55 -19.37 14.65
C LEU A 102 -25.29 -20.42 13.81
N GLU A 103 -26.48 -20.81 14.21
CA GLU A 103 -27.41 -21.52 13.35
C GLU A 103 -28.24 -20.47 12.59
N TRP A 104 -28.06 -20.41 11.27
CA TRP A 104 -28.73 -19.47 10.38
C TRP A 104 -29.77 -20.18 9.55
N THR A 105 -30.95 -19.59 9.44
CA THR A 105 -32.01 -20.02 8.53
C THR A 105 -32.25 -18.88 7.54
N SER A 106 -32.24 -19.17 6.24
CA SER A 106 -32.47 -18.19 5.20
C SER A 106 -33.82 -17.49 5.37
N ARG A 107 -33.78 -16.18 5.25
CA ARG A 107 -34.99 -15.34 5.25
C ARG A 107 -35.81 -15.52 3.97
N ASN A 108 -35.15 -15.94 2.89
CA ASN A 108 -35.79 -16.19 1.59
C ASN A 108 -36.42 -17.58 1.53
N ASN A 109 -35.79 -18.58 2.19
CA ASN A 109 -36.26 -19.96 2.20
C ASN A 109 -36.08 -20.62 3.59
N PRO A 110 -37.12 -20.69 4.41
CA PRO A 110 -37.03 -21.25 5.77
C PRO A 110 -36.59 -22.73 5.85
N ASN A 111 -36.57 -23.45 4.74
CA ASN A 111 -36.07 -24.84 4.71
C ASN A 111 -34.52 -24.89 4.58
N ASN A 112 -33.89 -23.80 4.24
CA ASN A 112 -32.47 -23.70 4.05
C ASN A 112 -31.82 -23.14 5.33
N SER A 113 -31.12 -24.01 6.03
CA SER A 113 -30.40 -23.63 7.26
C SER A 113 -29.01 -24.24 7.29
N PHE A 114 -28.12 -23.63 8.02
CA PHE A 114 -26.77 -24.13 8.24
C PHE A 114 -26.17 -23.61 9.55
N ILE A 115 -25.11 -24.27 10.01
CA ILE A 115 -24.32 -23.85 11.16
C ILE A 115 -23.02 -23.19 10.63
N LEU A 116 -22.84 -21.93 11.00
CA LEU A 116 -21.58 -21.20 10.85
C LEU A 116 -20.83 -21.25 12.17
N ALA A 117 -19.52 -21.44 12.14
CA ALA A 117 -18.70 -21.38 13.33
C ALA A 117 -17.38 -20.61 13.07
N GLY A 118 -16.78 -20.08 14.11
CA GLY A 118 -15.52 -19.34 14.02
C GLY A 118 -14.91 -19.09 15.40
N THR A 119 -13.69 -18.60 15.40
CA THR A 119 -12.98 -18.24 16.63
C THR A 119 -12.63 -16.75 16.56
N ALA A 120 -12.91 -16.01 17.63
CA ALA A 120 -12.46 -14.64 17.82
C ALA A 120 -11.13 -14.66 18.57
N ASP A 121 -10.08 -14.08 17.99
CA ASP A 121 -8.75 -14.10 18.58
C ASP A 121 -8.71 -13.31 19.90
N LEU A 122 -9.38 -12.14 19.94
CA LEU A 122 -9.46 -11.31 21.15
C LEU A 122 -10.73 -10.47 21.17
N ILE A 123 -11.46 -10.54 22.28
CA ILE A 123 -12.53 -9.60 22.64
C ILE A 123 -12.15 -9.05 24.03
N ALA A 124 -12.01 -7.73 24.20
CA ALA A 124 -11.50 -7.17 25.44
C ALA A 124 -11.93 -5.72 25.65
N ASN A 125 -11.81 -5.25 26.88
CA ASN A 125 -11.70 -3.83 27.19
C ASN A 125 -10.23 -3.43 27.10
N LEU A 126 -9.89 -2.56 26.13
CA LEU A 126 -8.57 -1.97 25.97
C LEU A 126 -8.52 -0.64 26.72
N THR A 127 -7.74 -0.58 27.78
CA THR A 127 -7.40 0.67 28.47
C THR A 127 -6.09 1.20 27.92
N THR A 128 -6.10 2.45 27.47
CA THR A 128 -4.95 3.24 27.09
C THR A 128 -4.69 4.32 28.14
N ARG A 129 -3.74 5.22 27.90
CA ARG A 129 -3.50 6.37 28.81
C ARG A 129 -4.71 7.31 28.89
N ASP A 130 -5.49 7.39 27.82
CA ASP A 130 -6.52 8.42 27.64
C ASP A 130 -7.96 7.88 27.81
N SER A 131 -8.18 6.59 27.59
CA SER A 131 -9.52 6.02 27.56
C SER A 131 -9.53 4.51 27.75
N THR A 132 -10.70 3.98 28.08
CA THR A 132 -11.02 2.54 27.98
C THR A 132 -12.07 2.35 26.91
N VAL A 133 -11.85 1.42 26.00
CA VAL A 133 -12.74 1.11 24.88
C VAL A 133 -12.85 -0.40 24.69
N ALA A 134 -14.08 -0.88 24.49
CA ALA A 134 -14.30 -2.28 24.12
C ALA A 134 -13.83 -2.53 22.67
N ILE A 135 -13.04 -3.57 22.48
CA ILE A 135 -12.47 -3.93 21.18
C ILE A 135 -12.75 -5.38 20.82
N MET A 136 -12.76 -5.67 19.52
CA MET A 136 -12.52 -6.99 18.96
C MET A 136 -11.32 -6.90 18.03
N ALA A 137 -10.37 -7.80 18.17
CA ALA A 137 -9.16 -7.81 17.37
C ALA A 137 -8.86 -9.17 16.77
N ASP A 138 -8.26 -9.16 15.59
CA ASP A 138 -7.80 -10.33 14.86
C ASP A 138 -6.29 -10.22 14.62
N HIS A 139 -5.55 -11.27 14.88
CA HIS A 139 -4.09 -11.31 14.76
C HIS A 139 -3.68 -11.77 13.36
N LYS A 140 -2.86 -10.99 12.65
CA LYS A 140 -2.39 -11.34 11.30
C LYS A 140 -0.87 -11.26 11.20
N THR A 141 -0.27 -12.41 10.86
CA THR A 141 1.19 -12.55 10.64
C THR A 141 1.56 -12.55 9.15
N THR A 142 0.67 -12.06 8.30
CA THR A 142 0.84 -12.00 6.84
C THR A 142 1.67 -10.78 6.41
N SER A 143 2.32 -10.86 5.25
CA SER A 143 3.11 -9.73 4.73
C SER A 143 2.27 -8.49 4.40
N THR A 144 1.02 -8.70 4.04
CA THR A 144 0.04 -7.66 3.72
C THR A 144 -1.30 -8.01 4.36
N VAL A 145 -2.05 -6.98 4.77
CA VAL A 145 -3.39 -7.15 5.32
C VAL A 145 -4.42 -7.00 4.21
N HIS A 146 -5.24 -8.02 4.02
CA HIS A 146 -6.44 -7.94 3.19
C HIS A 146 -7.58 -7.33 4.01
N THR A 147 -7.59 -6.01 4.09
CA THR A 147 -8.49 -5.26 4.99
C THR A 147 -9.96 -5.64 4.82
N LEU A 148 -10.42 -5.85 3.58
CA LEU A 148 -11.81 -6.24 3.32
C LEU A 148 -12.15 -7.60 3.97
N GLU A 149 -11.28 -8.60 3.82
CA GLU A 149 -11.49 -9.93 4.43
C GLU A 149 -11.58 -9.84 5.95
N VAL A 150 -10.68 -9.07 6.57
CA VAL A 150 -10.66 -8.92 8.03
C VAL A 150 -11.87 -8.13 8.53
N ARG A 151 -12.32 -7.11 7.81
CA ARG A 151 -13.57 -6.40 8.10
C ARG A 151 -14.75 -7.38 8.16
N TRP A 152 -14.88 -8.25 7.17
CA TRP A 152 -15.90 -9.29 7.14
C TRP A 152 -15.75 -10.28 8.28
N GLN A 153 -14.53 -10.75 8.56
CA GLN A 153 -14.25 -11.70 9.63
C GLN A 153 -14.68 -11.15 11.00
N LEU A 154 -14.19 -9.97 11.36
CA LEU A 154 -14.52 -9.34 12.64
C LEU A 154 -16.02 -9.01 12.73
N SER A 155 -16.64 -8.58 11.63
CA SER A 155 -18.07 -8.21 11.62
C SER A 155 -18.98 -9.44 11.76
N LEU A 156 -18.65 -10.57 11.11
CA LEU A 156 -19.35 -11.83 11.28
C LEU A 156 -19.20 -12.35 12.72
N LEU A 157 -17.99 -12.31 13.27
CA LEU A 157 -17.74 -12.75 14.67
C LEU A 157 -18.49 -11.87 15.66
N ASP A 158 -18.54 -10.55 15.48
CA ASP A 158 -19.36 -9.65 16.28
C ASP A 158 -20.86 -9.98 16.16
N TYR A 159 -21.34 -10.21 14.94
CA TYR A 159 -22.73 -10.61 14.72
C TYR A 159 -23.09 -11.89 15.44
N MET A 160 -22.23 -12.93 15.34
CA MET A 160 -22.40 -14.20 16.02
C MET A 160 -22.36 -14.04 17.54
N ALA A 161 -21.41 -13.28 18.08
CA ALA A 161 -21.27 -13.05 19.51
C ALA A 161 -22.52 -12.35 20.10
N ARG A 162 -23.09 -11.38 19.39
CA ARG A 162 -24.35 -10.73 19.80
C ARG A 162 -25.53 -11.72 19.85
N GLN A 163 -25.57 -12.72 18.95
CA GLN A 163 -26.62 -13.74 18.96
C GLN A 163 -26.43 -14.78 20.09
N MET A 164 -25.23 -14.86 20.65
CA MET A 164 -24.89 -15.78 21.74
C MET A 164 -24.94 -15.10 23.13
N ASP A 165 -25.10 -13.80 23.19
CA ASP A 165 -25.13 -13.04 24.45
C ASP A 165 -26.20 -13.60 25.42
N GLY A 166 -25.84 -13.74 26.68
CA GLY A 166 -26.69 -14.28 27.72
C GLY A 166 -26.95 -15.81 27.65
N LYS A 167 -26.30 -16.54 26.73
CA LYS A 167 -26.38 -17.99 26.62
C LYS A 167 -25.27 -18.66 27.40
N ILE A 168 -25.49 -19.93 27.75
CA ILE A 168 -24.44 -20.80 28.34
C ILE A 168 -23.64 -21.38 27.16
N VAL A 169 -22.33 -21.15 27.16
CA VAL A 169 -21.40 -21.66 26.15
C VAL A 169 -20.33 -22.48 26.83
N ASN A 170 -20.19 -23.73 26.45
CA ASN A 170 -19.27 -24.70 27.07
C ASN A 170 -19.38 -24.73 28.61
N GLY A 171 -20.59 -24.56 29.13
CA GLY A 171 -20.88 -24.60 30.57
C GLY A 171 -20.78 -23.26 31.31
N GLU A 172 -20.35 -22.17 30.65
CA GLU A 172 -20.20 -20.84 31.23
C GLU A 172 -21.18 -19.85 30.62
N LEU A 173 -21.65 -18.86 31.44
CA LEU A 173 -22.49 -17.80 30.94
C LEU A 173 -21.67 -16.83 30.08
N PHE A 174 -21.99 -16.73 28.81
CA PHE A 174 -21.37 -15.78 27.92
C PHE A 174 -22.03 -14.41 28.04
N ASN A 175 -21.28 -13.44 28.51
CA ASN A 175 -21.67 -12.04 28.56
C ASN A 175 -20.89 -11.29 27.49
N TYR A 176 -21.58 -10.86 26.45
CA TYR A 176 -20.93 -10.21 25.33
C TYR A 176 -20.48 -8.79 25.64
N ILE A 177 -19.20 -8.53 25.44
CA ILE A 177 -18.63 -7.20 25.49
C ILE A 177 -18.75 -6.59 24.10
N LYS A 178 -19.72 -5.69 23.89
CA LYS A 178 -19.98 -5.08 22.58
C LYS A 178 -18.83 -4.17 22.17
N PRO A 179 -18.05 -4.52 21.11
CA PRO A 179 -16.94 -3.73 20.66
C PRO A 179 -17.38 -2.36 20.12
N GLN A 180 -16.65 -1.35 20.48
CA GLN A 180 -16.75 0.01 19.92
C GLN A 180 -15.77 0.19 18.77
N LYS A 181 -14.66 -0.60 18.76
CA LYS A 181 -13.62 -0.57 17.74
C LYS A 181 -13.19 -1.97 17.36
N PHE A 182 -12.83 -2.10 16.10
CA PHE A 182 -12.33 -3.34 15.52
C PHE A 182 -10.91 -3.13 15.05
N PHE A 183 -10.00 -4.06 15.38
CA PHE A 183 -8.59 -3.95 15.05
C PHE A 183 -8.07 -5.18 14.33
N VAL A 184 -7.15 -4.95 13.38
CA VAL A 184 -6.19 -5.95 12.93
C VAL A 184 -4.90 -5.71 13.70
N PHE A 185 -4.47 -6.66 14.49
CA PHE A 185 -3.16 -6.68 15.11
C PHE A 185 -2.19 -7.30 14.13
N HIS A 186 -1.59 -6.46 13.28
CA HIS A 186 -0.77 -6.89 12.17
C HIS A 186 0.72 -6.97 12.53
N PHE A 187 1.31 -8.09 12.17
CA PHE A 187 2.75 -8.35 12.27
C PHE A 187 3.30 -8.56 10.86
N ASN A 188 4.12 -7.64 10.39
CA ASN A 188 4.71 -7.72 9.06
C ASN A 188 5.84 -8.78 8.97
N LYS A 189 6.52 -8.86 7.81
CA LYS A 189 7.63 -9.82 7.61
C LYS A 189 8.80 -9.62 8.57
N GLN A 190 8.99 -8.41 9.09
CA GLN A 190 10.01 -8.03 10.06
C GLN A 190 9.52 -8.22 11.50
N ALA A 191 8.35 -8.83 11.70
CA ALA A 191 7.67 -8.97 12.98
C ALA A 191 7.31 -7.63 13.66
N GLU A 192 7.30 -6.51 12.93
CA GLU A 192 6.87 -5.22 13.45
C GLU A 192 5.35 -5.24 13.65
N PHE A 193 4.92 -4.78 14.82
CA PHE A 193 3.52 -4.71 15.20
C PHE A 193 2.90 -3.37 14.82
N THR A 194 1.72 -3.44 14.20
CA THR A 194 0.90 -2.27 13.87
C THR A 194 -0.57 -2.55 14.15
N PRO A 195 -1.23 -1.82 15.06
CA PRO A 195 -2.68 -1.89 15.22
C PRO A 195 -3.36 -1.11 14.09
N ILE A 196 -4.19 -1.78 13.31
CA ILE A 196 -4.95 -1.17 12.21
C ILE A 196 -6.43 -1.18 12.59
N GLU A 197 -7.03 -0.01 12.79
CA GLU A 197 -8.46 0.11 13.03
C GLU A 197 -9.23 -0.12 11.72
N VAL A 198 -10.27 -0.95 11.77
CA VAL A 198 -11.12 -1.27 10.63
C VAL A 198 -12.60 -1.00 10.94
N GLU A 199 -13.34 -0.61 9.91
CA GLU A 199 -14.77 -0.34 10.04
C GLU A 199 -15.59 -1.62 9.91
N LYS A 200 -16.69 -1.70 10.66
CA LYS A 200 -17.62 -2.82 10.64
C LYS A 200 -18.40 -2.85 9.31
N ILE A 201 -18.68 -4.05 8.83
CA ILE A 201 -19.67 -4.32 7.77
C ILE A 201 -21.08 -4.23 8.38
N SER A 202 -22.04 -3.69 7.64
CA SER A 202 -23.41 -3.55 8.14
C SER A 202 -24.07 -4.91 8.40
N ASP A 203 -24.98 -4.97 9.39
CA ASP A 203 -25.69 -6.21 9.70
C ASP A 203 -26.57 -6.67 8.52
N ILE A 204 -27.09 -5.74 7.72
CA ILE A 204 -27.85 -6.04 6.51
C ILE A 204 -27.01 -6.83 5.51
N GLU A 205 -25.76 -6.43 5.30
CA GLU A 205 -24.87 -7.16 4.38
C GLU A 205 -24.44 -8.50 4.94
N ILE A 206 -24.21 -8.60 6.25
CA ILE A 206 -23.93 -9.87 6.91
C ILE A 206 -25.10 -10.85 6.69
N GLU A 207 -26.33 -10.42 6.92
CA GLU A 207 -27.53 -11.22 6.73
C GLU A 207 -27.74 -11.64 5.27
N ARG A 208 -27.44 -10.73 4.30
CA ARG A 208 -27.48 -11.05 2.87
C ARG A 208 -26.43 -12.11 2.48
N LEU A 209 -25.23 -12.01 3.03
CA LEU A 209 -24.18 -13.02 2.84
C LEU A 209 -24.61 -14.38 3.37
N LEU A 210 -25.21 -14.40 4.58
CA LEU A 210 -25.68 -15.63 5.22
C LEU A 210 -26.86 -16.24 4.46
N ASP A 211 -27.80 -15.43 3.94
CA ASP A 211 -28.90 -15.92 3.10
C ASP A 211 -28.36 -16.52 1.80
N ALA A 212 -27.44 -15.86 1.11
CA ALA A 212 -26.82 -16.38 -0.11
C ALA A 212 -26.13 -17.74 0.13
N GLU A 213 -25.38 -17.88 1.24
CA GLU A 213 -24.75 -19.17 1.58
C GLU A 213 -25.78 -20.24 1.93
N ALA A 214 -26.86 -19.90 2.64
CA ALA A 214 -27.92 -20.83 2.98
C ALA A 214 -28.64 -21.33 1.71
N ASP A 215 -28.94 -20.45 0.78
CA ASP A 215 -29.66 -20.73 -0.46
C ASP A 215 -28.76 -21.33 -1.56
N GLY A 216 -27.43 -21.38 -1.33
CA GLY A 216 -26.47 -21.87 -2.31
C GLY A 216 -26.23 -20.92 -3.46
N GLU A 217 -26.49 -19.63 -3.26
CA GLU A 217 -26.33 -18.55 -4.23
C GLU A 217 -24.97 -17.87 -4.08
N GLU A 218 -24.58 -17.11 -5.10
CA GLU A 218 -23.41 -16.25 -5.05
C GLU A 218 -23.77 -14.91 -4.39
N TYR A 219 -22.96 -14.48 -3.42
CA TYR A 219 -23.14 -13.19 -2.76
C TYR A 219 -22.56 -12.06 -3.59
N PHE A 220 -23.30 -10.96 -3.72
CA PHE A 220 -22.88 -9.70 -4.35
C PHE A 220 -23.02 -8.55 -3.34
N PRO A 221 -21.89 -7.93 -2.91
CA PRO A 221 -21.91 -6.84 -1.95
C PRO A 221 -22.57 -5.58 -2.54
N LEU A 222 -23.20 -4.79 -1.69
CA LEU A 222 -23.64 -3.44 -2.08
C LEU A 222 -22.40 -2.54 -2.27
N PRO A 223 -22.46 -1.55 -3.20
CA PRO A 223 -21.33 -0.67 -3.49
C PRO A 223 -20.75 0.04 -2.26
N GLN A 224 -21.57 0.43 -1.29
CA GLN A 224 -21.15 1.08 -0.05
C GLN A 224 -20.29 0.21 0.87
N GLU A 225 -20.31 -1.10 0.72
CA GLU A 225 -19.45 -2.02 1.50
C GLU A 225 -18.11 -2.27 0.83
N ILE A 226 -17.97 -1.91 -0.46
CA ILE A 226 -16.69 -1.98 -1.18
C ILE A 226 -15.80 -0.81 -0.75
N ILE A 227 -16.41 0.39 -0.60
CA ILE A 227 -15.73 1.60 -0.17
C ILE A 227 -16.57 2.32 0.88
N THR A 228 -16.00 2.55 2.06
CA THR A 228 -16.72 3.23 3.14
C THR A 228 -16.86 4.72 2.86
N PRO A 229 -17.88 5.39 3.44
CA PRO A 229 -18.04 6.86 3.32
C PRO A 229 -16.77 7.61 3.71
N ARG A 230 -16.09 7.19 4.78
CA ARG A 230 -14.82 7.77 5.24
C ARG A 230 -13.71 7.65 4.18
N GLN A 231 -13.58 6.47 3.57
CA GLN A 231 -12.61 6.26 2.48
C GLN A 231 -12.94 7.10 1.25
N GLN A 232 -14.23 7.29 0.93
CA GLN A 232 -14.66 8.16 -0.18
C GLN A 232 -14.28 9.61 0.10
N GLU A 233 -14.54 10.12 1.31
CA GLU A 233 -14.17 11.49 1.72
C GLU A 233 -12.65 11.69 1.68
N GLU A 234 -11.88 10.71 2.18
CA GLU A 234 -10.41 10.75 2.15
C GLU A 234 -9.88 10.78 0.72
N LEU A 235 -10.36 9.90 -0.16
CA LEU A 235 -9.99 9.88 -1.59
C LEU A 235 -10.34 11.20 -2.27
N LEU A 236 -11.54 11.75 -2.03
CA LEU A 236 -11.93 13.03 -2.59
C LEU A 236 -11.01 14.17 -2.12
N SER A 237 -10.66 14.19 -0.84
CA SER A 237 -9.73 15.17 -0.27
C SER A 237 -8.34 15.06 -0.89
N LEU A 238 -7.82 13.83 -1.05
CA LEU A 238 -6.52 13.59 -1.67
C LEU A 238 -6.49 14.02 -3.14
N GLU A 239 -7.52 13.67 -3.92
CA GLU A 239 -7.64 14.09 -5.33
C GLU A 239 -7.69 15.63 -5.45
N GLN A 240 -8.44 16.31 -4.59
CA GLN A 240 -8.47 17.77 -4.57
C GLN A 240 -7.09 18.38 -4.28
N GLN A 241 -6.35 17.81 -3.32
CA GLN A 241 -5.00 18.26 -3.01
C GLN A 241 -4.03 18.01 -4.17
N ILE A 242 -4.10 16.86 -4.82
CA ILE A 242 -3.29 16.54 -6.01
C ILE A 242 -3.53 17.56 -7.11
N VAL A 243 -4.78 17.85 -7.45
CA VAL A 243 -5.14 18.84 -8.48
C VAL A 243 -4.59 20.24 -8.13
N GLN A 244 -4.70 20.65 -6.86
CA GLN A 244 -4.14 21.94 -6.41
C GLN A 244 -2.62 22.00 -6.53
N LEU A 245 -1.93 20.92 -6.17
CA LEU A 245 -0.48 20.81 -6.29
C LEU A 245 -0.03 20.83 -7.75
N GLU A 246 -0.74 20.16 -8.64
CA GLU A 246 -0.45 20.16 -10.08
C GLU A 246 -0.64 21.56 -10.69
N GLN A 247 -1.70 22.27 -10.33
CA GLN A 247 -1.91 23.67 -10.75
C GLN A 247 -0.79 24.58 -10.25
N SER A 248 -0.42 24.45 -8.97
CA SER A 248 0.68 25.19 -8.36
C SER A 248 2.01 24.90 -9.05
N LYS A 249 2.28 23.62 -9.34
CA LYS A 249 3.45 23.18 -10.10
C LYS A 249 3.51 23.84 -11.48
N LYS A 250 2.41 23.86 -12.22
CA LYS A 250 2.32 24.46 -13.55
C LYS A 250 2.66 25.96 -13.52
N ILE A 251 2.12 26.70 -12.57
CA ILE A 251 2.40 28.13 -12.38
C ILE A 251 3.90 28.36 -12.09
N LEU A 252 4.48 27.54 -11.22
CA LEU A 252 5.91 27.64 -10.88
C LEU A 252 6.81 27.29 -12.08
N GLU A 253 6.44 26.29 -12.87
CA GLU A 253 7.16 25.92 -14.10
C GLU A 253 7.12 27.03 -15.15
N GLU A 254 5.98 27.67 -15.35
CA GLU A 254 5.86 28.84 -16.25
C GLU A 254 6.73 30.03 -15.78
N ARG A 255 6.73 30.31 -14.48
CA ARG A 255 7.57 31.34 -13.89
C ARG A 255 9.05 31.00 -14.04
N LYS A 256 9.44 29.75 -13.78
CA LYS A 256 10.80 29.25 -14.00
C LYS A 256 11.20 29.38 -15.46
N LYS A 257 10.33 29.05 -16.42
CA LYS A 257 10.59 29.21 -17.86
C LYS A 257 10.88 30.67 -18.25
N LYS A 258 10.11 31.62 -17.73
CA LYS A 258 10.35 33.06 -17.97
C LYS A 258 11.71 33.52 -17.42
N LEU A 259 12.04 33.12 -16.19
CA LEU A 259 13.34 33.42 -15.58
C LEU A 259 14.50 32.76 -16.35
N THR A 260 14.35 31.55 -16.80
CA THR A 260 15.35 30.83 -17.60
C THR A 260 15.59 31.51 -18.95
N ALA A 261 14.55 32.05 -19.60
CA ALA A 261 14.69 32.83 -20.84
C ALA A 261 15.50 34.10 -20.60
N ALA A 262 15.18 34.86 -19.55
CA ALA A 262 15.94 36.07 -19.19
C ALA A 262 17.42 35.76 -18.86
N LEU A 263 17.69 34.61 -18.20
CA LEU A 263 19.08 34.18 -17.96
C LEU A 263 19.82 33.83 -19.26
N LEU A 264 19.14 33.21 -20.23
CA LEU A 264 19.73 32.95 -21.55
C LEU A 264 20.13 34.25 -22.27
N GLU A 265 19.27 35.27 -22.23
CA GLU A 265 19.58 36.59 -22.77
C GLU A 265 20.80 37.21 -22.06
N GLY A 266 20.86 37.13 -20.73
CA GLY A 266 22.00 37.56 -19.94
C GLY A 266 23.32 36.88 -20.33
N PHE A 267 23.29 35.54 -20.50
CA PHE A 267 24.47 34.81 -20.98
C PHE A 267 24.87 35.14 -22.42
N ALA A 268 23.91 35.48 -23.27
CA ALA A 268 24.19 35.90 -24.64
C ALA A 268 24.94 37.28 -24.69
N LEU A 269 24.61 38.17 -23.77
CA LEU A 269 25.29 39.45 -23.63
C LEU A 269 26.68 39.33 -22.98
N HIS A 270 26.91 38.32 -22.17
CA HIS A 270 28.13 38.09 -21.40
C HIS A 270 28.79 36.78 -21.82
N THR A 271 29.30 36.69 -23.03
CA THR A 271 29.81 35.45 -23.64
C THR A 271 31.05 34.86 -22.96
N ASP A 272 31.70 35.59 -22.09
CA ASP A 272 32.84 35.16 -21.26
C ASP A 272 32.41 34.41 -20.01
N ILE A 273 31.11 34.46 -19.63
CA ILE A 273 30.55 33.77 -18.46
C ILE A 273 29.86 32.49 -18.92
N THR A 274 30.29 31.36 -18.38
CA THR A 274 29.62 30.05 -18.64
C THR A 274 28.85 29.52 -17.47
N SER A 275 29.09 29.99 -16.26
CA SER A 275 28.34 29.61 -15.08
C SER A 275 28.39 30.68 -13.99
N ILE A 276 27.31 30.72 -13.23
CA ILE A 276 27.15 31.53 -12.03
C ILE A 276 26.90 30.58 -10.87
N LYS A 277 27.71 30.68 -9.81
CA LYS A 277 27.56 29.88 -8.63
C LYS A 277 27.22 30.76 -7.43
N THR A 278 26.16 30.39 -6.71
CA THR A 278 25.78 30.93 -5.41
C THR A 278 25.85 29.81 -4.37
N ASN A 279 25.66 30.14 -3.10
CA ASN A 279 25.63 29.14 -2.04
C ASN A 279 24.51 28.08 -2.22
N SER A 280 23.41 28.45 -2.89
CA SER A 280 22.21 27.62 -3.06
C SER A 280 22.05 27.05 -4.46
N LEU A 281 22.60 27.69 -5.47
CA LEU A 281 22.35 27.38 -6.87
C LEU A 281 23.65 27.42 -7.69
N THR A 282 23.72 26.52 -8.66
CA THR A 282 24.65 26.65 -9.80
C THR A 282 23.83 26.78 -11.06
N ILE A 283 24.06 27.89 -11.82
CA ILE A 283 23.40 28.19 -13.08
C ILE A 283 24.45 28.09 -14.17
N SER A 284 24.26 27.19 -15.13
CA SER A 284 25.24 26.96 -16.20
C SER A 284 24.60 27.12 -17.56
N TYR A 285 25.25 27.83 -18.44
CA TYR A 285 24.93 27.91 -19.86
C TYR A 285 25.35 26.63 -20.57
N ILE A 286 24.44 26.04 -21.32
CA ILE A 286 24.68 24.87 -22.15
C ILE A 286 24.63 25.32 -23.60
N ALA A 287 25.81 25.29 -24.25
CA ALA A 287 25.91 25.61 -25.66
C ALA A 287 25.14 24.64 -26.55
N PRO A 288 24.63 25.07 -27.69
CA PRO A 288 24.02 24.19 -28.68
C PRO A 288 24.96 23.02 -29.04
N ARG A 289 24.39 21.85 -29.17
CA ARG A 289 25.11 20.68 -29.70
C ARG A 289 24.52 20.32 -31.05
N VAL A 290 25.41 20.11 -32.00
CA VAL A 290 25.02 19.55 -33.29
C VAL A 290 25.08 18.04 -33.16
N SER A 291 24.00 17.36 -33.52
CA SER A 291 23.93 15.93 -33.63
C SER A 291 23.46 15.53 -35.03
N ARG A 292 23.89 14.39 -35.48
CA ARG A 292 23.46 13.81 -36.76
C ARG A 292 22.44 12.70 -36.44
N ILE A 293 21.28 12.75 -37.06
CA ILE A 293 20.23 11.77 -36.94
C ILE A 293 20.04 11.11 -38.32
N PHE A 294 20.08 9.78 -38.36
CA PHE A 294 19.81 9.04 -39.59
C PHE A 294 18.34 9.21 -39.98
N ASN A 295 18.08 9.68 -41.20
CA ASN A 295 16.72 9.84 -41.73
C ASN A 295 16.29 8.53 -42.36
N GLU A 296 15.75 7.65 -41.54
CA GLU A 296 15.29 6.31 -41.94
C GLU A 296 14.20 6.39 -43.03
N ALA A 297 13.22 7.28 -42.85
CA ALA A 297 12.12 7.44 -43.78
C ALA A 297 12.61 7.80 -45.21
N LYS A 298 13.52 8.81 -45.30
CA LYS A 298 14.13 9.21 -46.55
C LYS A 298 14.96 8.09 -47.20
N PHE A 299 15.72 7.33 -46.38
CA PHE A 299 16.50 6.23 -46.87
C PHE A 299 15.64 5.13 -47.46
N ILE A 300 14.55 4.73 -46.79
CA ILE A 300 13.63 3.68 -47.27
C ILE A 300 12.95 4.12 -48.58
N GLU A 301 12.58 5.41 -48.70
CA GLU A 301 11.94 5.94 -49.91
C GLU A 301 12.89 5.92 -51.11
N GLU A 302 14.14 6.36 -50.92
CA GLU A 302 15.13 6.46 -52.00
C GLU A 302 15.82 5.13 -52.34
N ASN A 303 15.91 4.17 -51.39
CA ASN A 303 16.61 2.89 -51.55
C ASN A 303 15.78 1.68 -51.09
N PRO A 304 14.60 1.42 -51.67
CA PRO A 304 13.68 0.39 -51.17
C PRO A 304 14.26 -1.03 -51.25
N GLU A 305 15.04 -1.35 -52.27
CA GLU A 305 15.65 -2.68 -52.41
C GLU A 305 16.74 -2.94 -51.38
N GLU A 306 17.52 -1.93 -51.05
CA GLU A 306 18.56 -2.01 -49.99
C GLU A 306 17.92 -2.06 -48.61
N ALA A 307 16.92 -1.24 -48.36
CA ALA A 307 16.17 -1.23 -47.11
C ALA A 307 15.50 -2.58 -46.80
N ALA A 308 15.01 -3.28 -47.86
CA ALA A 308 14.38 -4.59 -47.71
C ALA A 308 15.31 -5.66 -47.12
N LYS A 309 16.63 -5.54 -47.32
CA LYS A 309 17.63 -6.49 -46.78
C LYS A 309 17.74 -6.41 -45.25
N TYR A 310 17.37 -5.28 -44.63
CA TYR A 310 17.43 -5.01 -43.19
C TYR A 310 16.05 -5.03 -42.55
N GLN A 311 15.00 -5.40 -43.29
CA GLN A 311 13.64 -5.45 -42.80
C GLN A 311 13.27 -6.87 -42.35
N LYS A 312 13.02 -7.09 -41.04
CA LYS A 312 12.38 -8.31 -40.51
C LYS A 312 10.90 -8.09 -40.24
N SER A 313 10.55 -7.04 -39.52
CA SER A 313 9.20 -6.52 -39.30
C SER A 313 9.20 -4.97 -39.36
N VAL A 314 10.33 -4.37 -39.06
CA VAL A 314 10.64 -2.94 -39.14
C VAL A 314 12.07 -2.83 -39.68
N PHE A 315 12.42 -1.75 -40.38
CA PHE A 315 13.78 -1.51 -40.86
C PHE A 315 14.77 -1.42 -39.67
N ASP A 316 15.83 -2.22 -39.73
CA ASP A 316 16.88 -2.25 -38.71
C ASP A 316 17.98 -1.25 -39.08
N ALA A 317 17.75 0.02 -38.72
CA ALA A 317 18.68 1.13 -39.01
C ALA A 317 20.05 0.92 -38.36
N GLU A 318 20.12 0.32 -37.17
CA GLU A 318 21.39 0.11 -36.45
C GLU A 318 22.28 -0.88 -37.20
N SER A 319 21.70 -2.03 -37.62
CA SER A 319 22.43 -3.03 -38.41
C SER A 319 22.83 -2.49 -39.77
N PHE A 320 21.99 -1.69 -40.44
CA PHE A 320 22.32 -1.07 -41.72
C PHE A 320 23.48 -0.11 -41.58
N ILE A 321 23.45 0.84 -40.63
CA ILE A 321 24.50 1.84 -40.35
C ILE A 321 25.85 1.13 -40.08
N ALA A 322 25.82 0.07 -39.28
CA ALA A 322 27.01 -0.68 -38.94
C ALA A 322 27.65 -1.38 -40.13
N THR A 323 26.83 -1.85 -41.10
CA THR A 323 27.30 -2.62 -42.28
C THR A 323 27.68 -1.71 -43.46
N ASN A 324 27.02 -0.56 -43.60
CA ASN A 324 27.18 0.35 -44.75
C ASN A 324 27.42 1.80 -44.33
N PRO A 325 28.48 2.11 -43.57
CA PRO A 325 28.68 3.41 -42.96
C PRO A 325 28.80 4.57 -43.97
N GLU A 326 29.43 4.33 -45.14
CA GLU A 326 29.59 5.36 -46.18
C GLU A 326 28.26 5.74 -46.82
N LEU A 327 27.41 4.78 -47.15
CA LEU A 327 26.06 5.02 -47.66
C LEU A 327 25.15 5.65 -46.64
N ALA A 328 25.24 5.19 -45.41
CA ALA A 328 24.44 5.75 -44.28
C ALA A 328 24.76 7.21 -44.03
N ASP A 329 25.99 7.68 -44.32
CA ASP A 329 26.45 9.04 -44.07
C ASP A 329 25.65 10.08 -44.88
N GLU A 330 25.13 9.70 -46.07
CA GLU A 330 24.29 10.56 -46.92
C GLU A 330 22.89 10.81 -46.34
N TYR A 331 22.43 9.93 -45.44
CA TYR A 331 21.08 9.98 -44.83
C TYR A 331 21.08 10.54 -43.39
N PHE A 332 22.24 10.99 -42.89
CA PHE A 332 22.26 11.67 -41.60
C PHE A 332 21.90 13.12 -41.74
N GLU A 333 20.85 13.55 -41.05
CA GLU A 333 20.50 14.95 -40.92
C GLU A 333 21.23 15.58 -39.72
N GLN A 334 21.73 16.79 -39.92
CA GLN A 334 22.31 17.58 -38.85
C GLN A 334 21.20 18.29 -38.08
N THR A 335 21.04 17.95 -36.81
CA THR A 335 20.14 18.67 -35.92
C THR A 335 20.96 19.46 -34.90
N SER A 336 20.54 20.69 -34.65
CA SER A 336 21.17 21.54 -33.62
C SER A 336 20.21 21.75 -32.46
N SER A 337 20.63 21.38 -31.24
CA SER A 337 19.87 21.72 -30.06
C SER A 337 19.90 23.24 -29.82
N LYS A 338 18.80 23.78 -29.29
CA LYS A 338 18.78 25.19 -28.85
C LYS A 338 19.69 25.37 -27.63
N PRO A 339 20.29 26.56 -27.44
CA PRO A 339 21.00 26.87 -26.21
C PRO A 339 20.06 26.77 -25.02
N SER A 340 20.57 26.33 -23.90
CA SER A 340 19.76 26.14 -22.68
C SER A 340 20.52 26.55 -21.43
N VAL A 341 19.78 26.73 -20.34
CA VAL A 341 20.34 27.00 -19.01
C VAL A 341 20.01 25.85 -18.11
N ARG A 342 21.02 25.27 -17.45
CA ARG A 342 20.86 24.29 -16.40
C ARG A 342 20.97 24.98 -15.04
N ILE A 343 19.94 24.78 -14.20
CA ILE A 343 19.90 25.27 -12.82
C ILE A 343 19.99 24.03 -11.92
N THR A 344 20.99 23.99 -11.05
CA THR A 344 21.23 22.88 -10.13
C THR A 344 21.27 23.40 -8.70
N LEU A 345 20.47 22.80 -7.81
CA LEU A 345 20.52 23.08 -6.38
C LEU A 345 21.83 22.56 -5.77
N SER A 346 22.36 23.24 -4.76
CA SER A 346 23.48 22.72 -3.96
C SER A 346 23.07 21.40 -3.29
N LYS A 347 24.05 20.55 -2.95
CA LYS A 347 23.78 19.27 -2.30
C LYS A 347 23.11 19.50 -0.95
N GLU A 348 23.62 20.44 -0.18
CA GLU A 348 23.12 20.78 1.15
C GLU A 348 21.63 21.18 1.11
N LEU A 349 21.26 22.01 0.13
CA LEU A 349 19.86 22.44 -0.01
C LEU A 349 18.96 21.31 -0.51
N ARG A 350 19.47 20.47 -1.42
CA ARG A 350 18.70 19.30 -1.92
C ARG A 350 18.38 18.32 -0.81
N ASP A 351 19.34 18.05 0.08
CA ASP A 351 19.19 17.12 1.19
C ASP A 351 18.23 17.66 2.29
N GLN A 352 18.04 18.98 2.36
CA GLN A 352 17.12 19.63 3.30
C GLN A 352 15.66 19.69 2.81
N ILE A 353 15.41 19.65 1.50
CA ILE A 353 14.05 19.77 0.95
C ILE A 353 13.07 18.72 1.52
N PRO A 354 13.39 17.44 1.64
CA PRO A 354 12.49 16.45 2.23
C PRO A 354 12.09 16.77 3.68
N LEU A 355 13.03 17.30 4.47
CA LEU A 355 12.79 17.71 5.85
C LEU A 355 11.87 18.92 5.96
N LEU A 356 11.98 19.86 5.03
CA LEU A 356 11.13 21.06 4.95
C LEU A 356 9.69 20.70 4.57
N VAL A 357 9.50 19.75 3.65
CA VAL A 357 8.16 19.28 3.24
C VAL A 357 7.43 18.57 4.37
N SER A 358 8.15 17.76 5.15
CA SER A 358 7.59 17.07 6.33
C SER A 358 7.31 17.99 7.52
N GLY A 359 8.02 19.13 7.63
CA GLY A 359 7.91 20.09 8.73
C GLY A 359 6.99 21.30 8.49
N GLY A 360 6.35 21.40 7.30
CA GLY A 360 5.45 22.52 6.97
C GLY A 360 6.13 23.89 6.78
N GLN A 361 7.46 23.94 6.71
CA GLN A 361 8.21 25.21 6.45
C GLN A 361 8.44 25.41 4.96
N THR A 362 8.25 26.65 4.48
CA THR A 362 8.44 27.01 3.08
C THR A 362 9.91 27.29 2.76
N ALA A 363 10.38 26.80 1.62
CA ALA A 363 11.75 27.00 1.10
C ALA A 363 12.19 28.48 0.94
N GLN A 364 11.28 29.44 1.08
CA GLN A 364 11.57 30.87 0.95
C GLN A 364 12.44 31.45 2.08
N GLN A 365 12.46 30.85 3.25
CA GLN A 365 13.22 31.36 4.40
C GLN A 365 14.73 31.08 4.33
N LEU A 366 15.17 30.14 3.51
CA LEU A 366 16.59 29.73 3.42
C LEU A 366 17.44 30.51 2.41
N VAL A 367 16.80 31.23 1.47
CA VAL A 367 17.50 31.88 0.34
C VAL A 367 18.06 33.25 0.69
N LEU A 368 17.65 33.89 1.78
CA LEU A 368 17.92 35.29 2.10
C LEU A 368 19.21 35.57 2.90
N SER A 369 19.98 34.54 3.27
CA SER A 369 21.05 34.72 4.28
C SER A 369 22.51 34.68 3.78
N SER A 370 22.78 34.60 2.45
CA SER A 370 24.16 34.45 1.99
C SER A 370 24.52 35.34 0.78
N PRO A 371 25.65 36.04 0.79
CA PRO A 371 26.10 36.88 -0.36
C PRO A 371 26.59 36.01 -1.53
N PRO A 372 26.41 36.47 -2.79
CA PRO A 372 26.82 35.71 -3.98
C PRO A 372 28.35 35.67 -4.18
N GLU A 373 28.86 34.47 -4.52
CA GLU A 373 30.24 34.31 -5.01
C GLU A 373 30.45 34.94 -6.40
N ARG A 374 31.69 35.40 -6.69
CA ARG A 374 32.02 35.99 -7.99
C ARG A 374 31.86 34.97 -9.14
N PRO A 375 31.35 35.40 -10.32
CA PRO A 375 31.17 34.54 -11.49
C PRO A 375 32.51 33.99 -12.03
N LYS A 376 32.54 32.76 -12.48
CA LYS A 376 33.71 32.12 -13.13
C LYS A 376 33.78 32.55 -14.59
N LYS A 377 34.95 33.13 -15.02
CA LYS A 377 35.21 33.46 -16.40
C LYS A 377 35.45 32.26 -17.29
N ARG A 378 35.06 32.31 -18.57
CA ARG A 378 35.40 31.33 -19.59
C ARG A 378 36.93 31.16 -19.67
N LYS A 379 37.44 29.92 -19.60
CA LYS A 379 38.77 29.61 -20.11
C LYS A 379 38.72 29.88 -21.64
N LYS A 380 39.61 30.73 -22.14
CA LYS A 380 39.78 30.89 -23.60
C LYS A 380 40.03 29.50 -24.17
N ALA A 381 39.12 29.01 -25.02
CA ALA A 381 39.38 27.83 -25.82
C ALA A 381 40.58 28.15 -26.71
N ASP A 382 41.64 27.37 -26.64
CA ASP A 382 42.77 27.48 -27.57
C ASP A 382 42.20 27.35 -28.99
N ARG A 383 42.26 28.46 -29.72
CA ARG A 383 41.99 28.52 -31.16
C ARG A 383 43.17 27.85 -31.89
N ASN A 384 43.20 26.53 -31.92
CA ASN A 384 44.08 25.78 -32.82
C ASN A 384 43.39 24.48 -33.25
N TYR A 385 42.45 24.61 -34.18
CA TYR A 385 42.05 23.53 -35.08
C TYR A 385 41.41 24.17 -36.31
N PHE A 386 42.28 24.77 -37.19
CA PHE A 386 42.09 24.82 -38.65
C PHE A 386 43.47 25.14 -39.24
N LYS A 387 44.20 24.14 -39.57
CA LYS A 387 45.09 24.10 -40.75
C LYS A 387 44.84 22.78 -41.45
#